data_6f13e830cfd5fd7b287490d8453f4dc0
#
_entry.id   6f13e830cfd5fd7b287490d8453f4dc0
#
_cell.length_a   1.000
_cell.length_b   1.000
_cell.length_c   1.000
_cell.angle_alpha   90.00
_cell.angle_beta   90.00
_cell.angle_gamma   90.00
#
_symmetry.space_group_name_H-M   'P 1'
#
loop_
_entity.id
_entity.type
_entity.pdbx_description
1 polymer ?
#
loop_
_entity_poly.entity_id
_entity_poly.type
_entity_poly.pdbx_seq_one_letter_code
_entity_poly.pdbx_strand_id
1 'polypeptide(L)'
;MDKLLGQVFDEYIDKQIKVRQNSLGKPQKSTDDLQVFNSSTPWVRLTSAVTIGPEKAEQLATNLGISKTEVQGNQLAKNLVLFAGSSTGVDATKRGGVGYGLDNAYGFLSDKEQGYKPMPGVTGISTTYKNNGSLKQAQVTLTCFTRMQFEALEALYLRLGYSVILEWGHSMYFDNKGEKQNMSSLSIPNMLFNSNKDIAASKVHKNILLNKTTTGGNYDGMLAKVSN
;
A
#
# COMPACT_ATOMS: atom_id res chain seq x y z
N MET A 1 -20.01 3.83 -29.33
CA MET A 1 -19.82 3.84 -27.87
C MET A 1 -20.88 4.75 -27.31
N ASP A 2 -21.83 4.20 -26.57
CA ASP A 2 -22.90 4.98 -25.99
C ASP A 2 -22.35 5.87 -24.89
N LYS A 3 -22.55 7.17 -25.06
CA LYS A 3 -22.17 8.16 -24.05
C LYS A 3 -23.18 8.12 -22.91
N LEU A 4 -22.85 7.55 -21.79
CA LEU A 4 -23.65 7.67 -20.59
C LEU A 4 -23.53 9.12 -20.07
N LEU A 5 -24.61 9.88 -20.15
CA LEU A 5 -24.68 11.27 -19.64
C LEU A 5 -23.63 12.24 -20.22
N GLY A 6 -23.10 11.96 -21.42
CA GLY A 6 -22.11 12.83 -22.04
C GLY A 6 -20.69 12.74 -21.45
N GLN A 7 -20.45 11.84 -20.49
CA GLN A 7 -19.12 11.59 -19.95
C GLN A 7 -18.39 10.54 -20.80
N VAL A 8 -17.14 10.81 -21.05
CA VAL A 8 -16.20 9.86 -21.67
C VAL A 8 -15.40 9.24 -20.51
N PHE A 9 -15.45 7.94 -20.37
CA PHE A 9 -14.58 7.23 -19.43
C PHE A 9 -13.13 7.30 -19.89
N ASP A 10 -12.20 7.27 -18.94
CA ASP A 10 -10.79 7.10 -19.24
C ASP A 10 -10.59 5.81 -20.05
N GLU A 11 -9.64 5.83 -20.98
CA GLU A 11 -9.42 4.73 -21.93
C GLU A 11 -9.21 3.37 -21.23
N TYR A 12 -8.54 3.36 -20.09
CA TYR A 12 -8.32 2.13 -19.31
C TYR A 12 -9.62 1.58 -18.71
N ILE A 13 -10.59 2.43 -18.35
CA ILE A 13 -11.90 2.00 -17.86
C ILE A 13 -12.69 1.33 -18.99
N ASP A 14 -12.72 1.96 -20.15
CA ASP A 14 -13.36 1.40 -21.34
C ASP A 14 -12.79 0.04 -21.72
N LYS A 15 -11.47 -0.09 -21.69
CA LYS A 15 -10.80 -1.38 -21.94
C LYS A 15 -11.22 -2.44 -20.94
N GLN A 16 -11.28 -2.10 -19.66
CA GLN A 16 -11.72 -3.03 -18.60
C GLN A 16 -13.18 -3.47 -18.76
N ILE A 17 -14.07 -2.54 -19.11
CA ILE A 17 -15.47 -2.87 -19.37
C ILE A 17 -15.58 -3.86 -20.54
N LYS A 18 -14.89 -3.60 -21.64
CA LYS A 18 -14.90 -4.49 -22.82
C LYS A 18 -14.32 -5.87 -22.51
N VAL A 19 -13.22 -5.92 -21.76
CA VAL A 19 -12.60 -7.19 -21.34
C VAL A 19 -13.58 -8.01 -20.51
N ARG A 20 -14.22 -7.39 -19.52
CA ARG A 20 -15.21 -8.06 -18.67
C ARG A 20 -16.45 -8.52 -19.45
N GLN A 21 -16.95 -7.68 -20.35
CA GLN A 21 -18.06 -8.05 -21.24
C GLN A 21 -17.71 -9.25 -22.11
N ASN A 22 -16.52 -9.26 -22.72
CA ASN A 22 -16.06 -10.37 -23.56
C ASN A 22 -15.87 -11.65 -22.73
N SER A 23 -15.38 -11.54 -21.53
CA SER A 23 -15.22 -12.67 -20.60
C SER A 23 -16.57 -13.27 -20.18
N LEU A 24 -17.57 -12.41 -19.91
CA LEU A 24 -18.93 -12.85 -19.53
C LEU A 24 -19.69 -13.53 -20.68
N GLY A 25 -19.42 -13.14 -21.93
CA GLY A 25 -20.09 -13.67 -23.13
C GLY A 25 -19.58 -15.03 -23.60
N LYS A 26 -18.50 -15.56 -23.03
CA LYS A 26 -17.97 -16.88 -23.41
C LYS A 26 -18.83 -18.01 -22.83
N PRO A 27 -19.22 -19.01 -23.65
CA PRO A 27 -20.11 -20.10 -23.21
C PRO A 27 -19.47 -21.05 -22.17
N GLN A 28 -18.16 -21.09 -22.09
CA GLN A 28 -17.41 -21.80 -21.04
C GLN A 28 -16.47 -20.82 -20.36
N LYS A 29 -16.81 -20.48 -19.14
CA LYS A 29 -15.88 -19.77 -18.25
C LYS A 29 -14.85 -20.78 -17.76
N SER A 30 -13.57 -20.46 -17.91
CA SER A 30 -12.53 -21.28 -17.30
C SER A 30 -12.70 -21.26 -15.78
N THR A 31 -12.29 -22.34 -15.12
CA THR A 31 -12.26 -22.40 -13.65
C THR A 31 -11.47 -21.23 -13.06
N ASP A 32 -10.46 -20.77 -13.80
CA ASP A 32 -9.62 -19.63 -13.43
C ASP A 32 -10.37 -18.30 -13.44
N ASP A 33 -11.28 -18.07 -14.40
CA ASP A 33 -12.09 -16.85 -14.45
C ASP A 33 -13.04 -16.77 -13.25
N LEU A 34 -13.66 -17.90 -12.90
CA LEU A 34 -14.50 -17.98 -11.70
C LEU A 34 -13.70 -17.76 -10.42
N GLN A 35 -12.48 -18.26 -10.37
CA GLN A 35 -11.59 -18.07 -9.23
C GLN A 35 -11.25 -16.60 -9.02
N VAL A 36 -11.03 -15.80 -10.07
CA VAL A 36 -10.78 -14.35 -9.95
C VAL A 36 -11.97 -13.64 -9.31
N PHE A 37 -13.20 -13.96 -9.73
CA PHE A 37 -14.38 -13.33 -9.16
C PHE A 37 -14.63 -13.72 -7.70
N ASN A 38 -14.30 -14.94 -7.33
CA ASN A 38 -14.55 -15.45 -5.97
C ASN A 38 -13.40 -15.19 -4.99
N SER A 39 -12.18 -15.03 -5.49
CA SER A 39 -10.96 -14.97 -4.65
C SER A 39 -10.21 -13.64 -4.76
N SER A 40 -10.72 -12.69 -5.51
CA SER A 40 -10.15 -11.35 -5.58
C SER A 40 -10.39 -10.61 -4.27
N THR A 41 -9.37 -10.53 -3.43
CA THR A 41 -9.45 -9.86 -2.13
C THR A 41 -8.83 -8.47 -2.20
N PRO A 42 -9.45 -7.48 -1.54
CA PRO A 42 -8.86 -6.15 -1.45
C PRO A 42 -7.62 -6.16 -0.58
N TRP A 43 -6.71 -5.28 -0.88
CA TRP A 43 -5.55 -4.99 -0.06
C TRP A 43 -5.30 -3.48 0.04
N VAL A 44 -4.68 -3.08 1.13
CA VAL A 44 -4.26 -1.70 1.40
C VAL A 44 -2.84 -1.72 1.93
N ARG A 45 -2.06 -0.73 1.52
CA ARG A 45 -0.70 -0.53 2.01
C ARG A 45 -0.48 0.94 2.34
N LEU A 46 0.08 1.20 3.52
CA LEU A 46 0.47 2.52 3.96
C LEU A 46 1.99 2.54 4.18
N THR A 47 2.68 3.42 3.48
CA THR A 47 4.13 3.56 3.54
C THR A 47 4.48 4.98 3.98
N SER A 48 5.34 5.09 4.99
CA SER A 48 5.89 6.39 5.41
C SER A 48 7.07 6.80 4.53
N ALA A 49 7.11 8.06 4.14
CA ALA A 49 8.25 8.67 3.45
C ALA A 49 9.17 9.44 4.41
N VAL A 50 9.09 9.17 5.71
CA VAL A 50 9.87 9.84 6.73
C VAL A 50 11.31 9.31 6.76
N THR A 51 12.25 10.25 6.85
CA THR A 51 13.67 9.97 7.09
C THR A 51 14.06 10.49 8.47
N ILE A 52 14.63 9.63 9.31
CA ILE A 52 14.97 9.95 10.69
C ILE A 52 16.45 10.33 10.77
N GLY A 53 16.72 11.57 11.21
CA GLY A 53 18.09 12.06 11.41
C GLY A 53 18.83 11.35 12.56
N PRO A 54 20.17 11.40 12.59
CA PRO A 54 20.99 10.63 13.52
C PRO A 54 20.72 10.93 15.00
N GLU A 55 20.45 12.19 15.35
CA GLU A 55 20.17 12.60 16.73
C GLU A 55 18.83 12.03 17.24
N LYS A 56 17.80 12.15 16.41
CA LYS A 56 16.48 11.59 16.76
C LYS A 56 16.46 10.07 16.70
N ALA A 57 17.30 9.48 15.86
CA ALA A 57 17.43 8.02 15.76
C ALA A 57 17.97 7.41 17.05
N GLU A 58 18.93 8.05 17.72
CA GLU A 58 19.47 7.58 18.98
C GLU A 58 18.43 7.58 20.11
N GLN A 59 17.72 8.68 20.23
CA GLN A 59 16.64 8.82 21.23
C GLN A 59 15.51 7.80 20.99
N LEU A 60 15.08 7.65 19.75
CA LEU A 60 14.01 6.74 19.40
C LEU A 60 14.44 5.28 19.52
N ALA A 61 15.66 4.93 19.15
CA ALA A 61 16.23 3.61 19.33
C ALA A 61 16.26 3.18 20.81
N THR A 62 16.65 4.10 21.70
CA THR A 62 16.63 3.88 23.16
C THR A 62 15.19 3.59 23.63
N ASN A 63 14.22 4.38 23.20
CA ASN A 63 12.81 4.22 23.57
C ASN A 63 12.22 2.90 23.06
N LEU A 64 12.61 2.49 21.86
CA LEU A 64 12.12 1.27 21.22
C LEU A 64 12.90 0.02 21.64
N GLY A 65 14.03 0.16 22.33
CA GLY A 65 14.87 -0.99 22.68
C GLY A 65 15.50 -1.71 21.50
N ILE A 66 15.74 -1.02 20.38
CA ILE A 66 16.33 -1.55 19.15
C ILE A 66 17.61 -0.77 18.79
N SER A 67 18.36 -1.26 17.80
CA SER A 67 19.61 -0.61 17.43
C SER A 67 19.37 0.70 16.69
N LYS A 68 20.28 1.66 16.83
CA LYS A 68 20.25 2.94 16.10
C LYS A 68 20.21 2.74 14.57
N THR A 69 20.88 1.71 14.08
CA THR A 69 20.93 1.38 12.66
C THR A 69 19.57 0.94 12.08
N GLU A 70 18.71 0.36 12.91
CA GLU A 70 17.34 -0.04 12.53
C GLU A 70 16.35 1.13 12.50
N VAL A 71 16.73 2.26 13.09
CA VAL A 71 15.89 3.46 13.18
C VAL A 71 16.35 4.54 12.20
N GLN A 72 17.66 4.71 12.04
CA GLN A 72 18.25 5.82 11.29
C GLN A 72 17.89 5.79 9.81
N GLY A 73 17.73 6.97 9.25
CA GLY A 73 17.36 7.12 7.83
C GLY A 73 15.93 6.67 7.59
N ASN A 74 15.73 5.86 6.60
CA ASN A 74 14.44 5.27 6.24
C ASN A 74 14.25 3.82 6.73
N GLN A 75 15.16 3.31 7.57
CA GLN A 75 15.13 1.91 7.99
C GLN A 75 13.87 1.58 8.80
N LEU A 76 13.50 2.44 9.75
CA LEU A 76 12.27 2.23 10.53
C LEU A 76 11.03 2.25 9.62
N ALA A 77 10.94 3.17 8.67
CA ALA A 77 9.85 3.24 7.71
C ALA A 77 9.81 2.00 6.80
N LYS A 78 10.97 1.48 6.42
CA LYS A 78 11.11 0.24 5.64
C LYS A 78 10.61 -0.99 6.41
N ASN A 79 10.92 -1.07 7.68
CA ASN A 79 10.53 -2.18 8.54
C ASN A 79 9.05 -2.13 8.96
N LEU A 80 8.44 -0.93 8.94
CA LEU A 80 7.06 -0.70 9.36
C LEU A 80 6.17 -0.22 8.20
N VAL A 81 6.23 -0.85 7.06
CA VAL A 81 5.22 -0.70 6.02
C VAL A 81 3.94 -1.39 6.49
N LEU A 82 2.87 -0.63 6.66
CA LEU A 82 1.60 -1.17 7.16
C LEU A 82 0.76 -1.72 6.01
N PHE A 83 0.12 -2.85 6.28
CA PHE A 83 -0.65 -3.57 5.27
C PHE A 83 -1.94 -4.16 5.86
N ALA A 84 -2.95 -4.29 5.01
CA ALA A 84 -4.17 -5.04 5.29
C ALA A 84 -4.61 -5.78 4.04
N GLY A 85 -5.25 -6.92 4.22
CA GLY A 85 -5.74 -7.74 3.12
C GLY A 85 -4.79 -8.85 2.71
N SER A 86 -5.02 -9.44 1.54
CA SER A 86 -4.24 -10.53 1.00
C SER A 86 -3.61 -10.15 -0.32
N SER A 87 -2.30 -10.31 -0.44
CA SER A 87 -1.61 -10.27 -1.72
C SER A 87 -1.21 -11.68 -2.12
N THR A 88 -1.73 -12.14 -3.24
CA THR A 88 -1.25 -13.35 -3.90
C THR A 88 -0.24 -12.90 -4.95
N GLY A 89 1.01 -13.04 -4.70
CA GLY A 89 2.05 -12.68 -5.66
C GLY A 89 3.25 -13.58 -5.52
N VAL A 90 4.11 -13.53 -6.51
CA VAL A 90 5.36 -14.29 -6.60
C VAL A 90 6.25 -14.08 -5.37
N ASP A 91 6.05 -12.98 -4.67
CA ASP A 91 6.76 -12.64 -3.44
C ASP A 91 5.89 -12.87 -2.18
N ALA A 92 5.39 -14.08 -1.99
CA ALA A 92 4.76 -14.47 -0.73
C ALA A 92 5.67 -14.23 0.48
N THR A 93 6.96 -14.21 0.28
CA THR A 93 7.99 -13.87 1.26
C THR A 93 8.12 -12.38 1.55
N LYS A 94 7.55 -11.52 0.69
CA LYS A 94 7.61 -10.05 0.82
C LYS A 94 6.22 -9.46 0.97
N ARG A 95 5.37 -10.11 1.73
CA ARG A 95 4.03 -9.58 2.01
C ARG A 95 4.17 -8.24 2.70
N GLY A 96 3.54 -7.24 2.12
CA GLY A 96 3.48 -5.91 2.71
C GLY A 96 2.87 -5.94 4.10
N GLY A 97 3.15 -4.98 4.91
CA GLY A 97 2.76 -4.92 6.30
C GLY A 97 3.80 -5.50 7.25
N VAL A 98 4.74 -6.23 6.70
CA VAL A 98 5.80 -6.91 7.43
C VAL A 98 7.15 -6.39 6.99
N GLY A 99 7.24 -5.13 6.63
CA GLY A 99 8.44 -4.58 6.04
C GLY A 99 8.79 -5.33 4.76
N TYR A 100 10.03 -5.72 4.63
CA TYR A 100 10.55 -6.46 3.48
C TYR A 100 10.69 -7.96 3.72
N GLY A 101 10.30 -8.48 4.88
CA GLY A 101 10.47 -9.89 5.19
C GLY A 101 9.46 -10.40 6.19
N LEU A 102 9.14 -11.69 6.09
CA LEU A 102 8.28 -12.40 7.05
C LEU A 102 8.93 -12.52 8.43
N ASP A 103 10.24 -12.41 8.51
CA ASP A 103 11.00 -12.57 9.75
C ASP A 103 10.60 -11.56 10.83
N ASN A 104 10.02 -10.44 10.42
CA ASN A 104 9.57 -9.37 11.31
C ASN A 104 8.06 -9.41 11.59
N ALA A 105 7.31 -10.40 11.09
CA ALA A 105 5.85 -10.43 11.20
C ALA A 105 5.36 -10.44 12.65
N TYR A 106 6.12 -11.08 13.53
CA TYR A 106 5.77 -11.24 14.94
C TYR A 106 6.91 -10.88 15.90
N GLY A 107 8.02 -10.48 15.47
CA GLY A 107 9.18 -10.24 16.34
C GLY A 107 9.57 -8.77 16.47
N PHE A 108 9.18 -7.94 15.53
CA PHE A 108 9.57 -6.54 15.50
C PHE A 108 8.73 -5.73 16.50
N LEU A 109 9.41 -4.97 17.37
CA LEU A 109 8.79 -4.18 18.44
C LEU A 109 7.85 -4.99 19.35
N SER A 110 8.01 -6.30 19.42
CA SER A 110 7.32 -7.15 20.38
C SER A 110 8.26 -7.51 21.52
N ASP A 111 7.71 -7.56 22.71
CA ASP A 111 8.44 -8.05 23.87
C ASP A 111 8.56 -9.60 23.76
N LYS A 112 9.76 -10.07 23.52
CA LYS A 112 10.05 -11.50 23.38
C LYS A 112 9.81 -12.29 24.67
N GLU A 113 9.91 -11.62 25.81
CA GLU A 113 9.67 -12.24 27.11
C GLU A 113 8.17 -12.44 27.37
N GLN A 114 7.32 -11.62 26.74
CA GLN A 114 5.86 -11.71 26.85
C GLN A 114 5.19 -12.49 25.72
N GLY A 115 5.97 -13.09 24.83
CA GLY A 115 5.48 -13.82 23.67
C GLY A 115 5.34 -12.95 22.42
N TYR A 116 5.04 -13.59 21.32
CA TYR A 116 4.90 -12.92 20.03
C TYR A 116 3.60 -12.16 19.93
N LYS A 117 3.69 -10.87 19.59
CA LYS A 117 2.54 -10.02 19.31
C LYS A 117 2.51 -9.71 17.82
N PRO A 118 1.30 -9.58 17.22
CA PRO A 118 1.19 -9.26 15.81
C PRO A 118 1.81 -7.88 15.50
N MET A 119 2.27 -7.70 14.28
CA MET A 119 2.67 -6.41 13.77
C MET A 119 1.48 -5.45 13.75
N PRO A 120 1.72 -4.15 13.93
CA PRO A 120 0.70 -3.15 13.71
C PRO A 120 0.23 -3.18 12.25
N GLY A 121 -1.03 -2.86 12.03
CA GLY A 121 -1.64 -2.93 10.70
C GLY A 121 -2.72 -1.89 10.47
N VAL A 122 -3.18 -1.84 9.23
CA VAL A 122 -4.34 -1.05 8.82
C VAL A 122 -5.59 -1.89 9.05
N THR A 123 -6.56 -1.36 9.80
CA THR A 123 -7.84 -2.04 10.06
C THR A 123 -9.02 -1.40 9.34
N GLY A 124 -8.86 -0.17 8.87
CA GLY A 124 -9.90 0.53 8.14
C GLY A 124 -9.34 1.62 7.24
N ILE A 125 -10.00 1.81 6.11
CA ILE A 125 -9.71 2.91 5.18
C ILE A 125 -11.01 3.45 4.61
N SER A 126 -11.11 4.77 4.54
CA SER A 126 -12.16 5.48 3.83
C SER A 126 -11.53 6.60 3.01
N THR A 127 -11.92 6.71 1.76
CA THR A 127 -11.45 7.78 0.86
C THR A 127 -12.61 8.61 0.39
N THR A 128 -12.48 9.93 0.46
CA THR A 128 -13.49 10.88 0.00
C THR A 128 -12.87 11.92 -0.93
N TYR A 129 -13.65 12.33 -1.92
CA TYR A 129 -13.31 13.45 -2.78
C TYR A 129 -14.07 14.68 -2.33
N LYS A 130 -13.34 15.76 -2.07
CA LYS A 130 -13.91 17.05 -1.67
C LYS A 130 -13.67 18.08 -2.77
N ASN A 131 -14.39 19.20 -2.71
CA ASN A 131 -14.26 20.32 -3.64
C ASN A 131 -14.35 19.88 -5.12
N ASN A 132 -15.43 19.16 -5.45
CA ASN A 132 -15.65 18.65 -6.82
C ASN A 132 -14.51 17.78 -7.36
N GLY A 133 -13.87 17.01 -6.48
CA GLY A 133 -12.79 16.09 -6.85
C GLY A 133 -11.38 16.67 -6.83
N SER A 134 -11.22 17.97 -6.57
CA SER A 134 -9.90 18.59 -6.52
C SER A 134 -9.08 18.21 -5.28
N LEU A 135 -9.74 17.79 -4.20
CA LEU A 135 -9.07 17.33 -2.97
C LEU A 135 -9.50 15.89 -2.66
N LYS A 136 -8.52 15.00 -2.58
CA LYS A 136 -8.71 13.62 -2.12
C LYS A 136 -8.28 13.53 -0.65
N GLN A 137 -9.17 13.09 0.20
CA GLN A 137 -8.92 12.86 1.62
C GLN A 137 -9.07 11.38 1.93
N ALA A 138 -8.16 10.83 2.72
CA ALA A 138 -8.26 9.47 3.26
C ALA A 138 -8.26 9.50 4.78
N GLN A 139 -9.11 8.68 5.37
CA GLN A 139 -9.07 8.35 6.79
C GLN A 139 -8.58 6.91 6.90
N VAL A 140 -7.51 6.71 7.69
CA VAL A 140 -6.89 5.40 7.88
C VAL A 140 -6.92 5.07 9.37
N THR A 141 -7.46 3.91 9.71
CA THR A 141 -7.46 3.39 11.08
C THR A 141 -6.31 2.41 11.24
N LEU A 142 -5.45 2.67 12.21
CA LEU A 142 -4.29 1.83 12.53
C LEU A 142 -4.53 1.11 13.86
N THR A 143 -4.10 -0.14 13.94
CA THR A 143 -4.12 -0.93 15.18
C THR A 143 -2.70 -1.29 15.57
N CYS A 144 -2.35 -1.07 16.83
CA CYS A 144 -1.11 -1.52 17.43
C CYS A 144 -1.39 -2.25 18.75
N PHE A 145 -0.45 -3.09 19.18
CA PHE A 145 -0.64 -4.01 20.32
C PHE A 145 0.29 -3.68 21.49
N THR A 146 1.29 -2.85 21.27
CA THR A 146 2.24 -2.45 22.32
C THR A 146 2.50 -0.96 22.28
N ARG A 147 2.96 -0.40 23.42
CA ARG A 147 3.40 0.98 23.51
C ARG A 147 4.55 1.27 22.55
N MET A 148 5.49 0.36 22.43
CA MET A 148 6.63 0.51 21.52
C MET A 148 6.19 0.60 20.05
N GLN A 149 5.23 -0.24 19.65
CA GLN A 149 4.63 -0.14 18.31
C GLN A 149 3.95 1.21 18.10
N PHE A 150 3.23 1.71 19.13
CA PHE A 150 2.58 3.02 19.05
C PHE A 150 3.61 4.16 18.89
N GLU A 151 4.69 4.15 19.65
CA GLU A 151 5.77 5.16 19.56
C GLU A 151 6.43 5.14 18.15
N ALA A 152 6.63 3.96 17.58
CA ALA A 152 7.13 3.84 16.21
C ALA A 152 6.12 4.34 15.16
N LEU A 153 4.82 4.04 15.34
CA LEU A 153 3.76 4.54 14.46
C LEU A 153 3.63 6.06 14.57
N GLU A 154 3.71 6.61 15.78
CA GLU A 154 3.70 8.07 16.00
C GLU A 154 4.83 8.74 15.22
N ALA A 155 6.04 8.20 15.33
CA ALA A 155 7.22 8.74 14.65
C ALA A 155 7.13 8.71 13.12
N LEU A 156 6.33 7.80 12.55
CA LEU A 156 6.26 7.58 11.11
C LEU A 156 4.97 8.09 10.45
N TYR A 157 3.83 8.01 11.14
CA TYR A 157 2.52 8.16 10.51
C TYR A 157 1.59 9.19 11.17
N LEU A 158 1.81 9.56 12.43
CA LEU A 158 0.82 10.35 13.18
C LEU A 158 1.19 11.83 13.33
N ARG A 159 2.38 12.24 12.89
CA ARG A 159 2.79 13.65 13.01
C ARG A 159 2.31 14.46 11.82
N LEU A 160 1.76 15.63 12.11
CA LEU A 160 1.26 16.58 11.12
C LEU A 160 2.33 16.93 10.07
N GLY A 161 1.92 17.00 8.84
CA GLY A 161 2.78 17.38 7.73
C GLY A 161 3.69 16.26 7.19
N TYR A 162 3.73 15.10 7.84
CA TYR A 162 4.49 13.97 7.34
C TYR A 162 3.91 13.44 6.03
N SER A 163 4.80 13.04 5.13
CA SER A 163 4.40 12.48 3.84
C SER A 163 4.21 10.98 3.97
N VAL A 164 3.08 10.50 3.50
CA VAL A 164 2.73 9.08 3.46
C VAL A 164 2.22 8.72 2.08
N ILE A 165 2.42 7.47 1.69
CA ILE A 165 1.87 6.92 0.47
C ILE A 165 0.85 5.86 0.88
N LEU A 166 -0.39 6.06 0.44
CA LEU A 166 -1.48 5.13 0.60
C LEU A 166 -1.78 4.48 -0.74
N GLU A 167 -1.79 3.16 -0.78
CA GLU A 167 -2.03 2.37 -1.98
C GLU A 167 -3.09 1.32 -1.69
N TRP A 168 -3.90 0.98 -2.68
CA TRP A 168 -4.91 -0.06 -2.58
C TRP A 168 -5.22 -0.70 -3.92
N GLY A 169 -5.81 -1.86 -3.88
CA GLY A 169 -6.21 -2.62 -5.06
C GLY A 169 -6.77 -3.98 -4.70
N HIS A 170 -6.86 -4.86 -5.68
CA HIS A 170 -7.23 -6.25 -5.49
C HIS A 170 -6.05 -7.17 -5.79
N SER A 171 -6.01 -8.31 -5.10
CA SER A 171 -4.92 -9.29 -5.23
C SER A 171 -4.85 -9.93 -6.61
N MET A 172 -6.01 -10.13 -7.23
CA MET A 172 -6.14 -10.64 -8.60
C MET A 172 -6.98 -9.69 -9.44
N TYR A 173 -6.62 -9.52 -10.71
CA TYR A 173 -7.33 -8.66 -11.65
C TYR A 173 -7.11 -9.13 -13.09
N PHE A 174 -7.92 -8.63 -14.01
CA PHE A 174 -7.68 -8.75 -15.44
C PHE A 174 -6.96 -7.51 -15.97
N ASP A 175 -5.91 -7.72 -16.71
CA ASP A 175 -5.18 -6.64 -17.37
C ASP A 175 -5.93 -6.08 -18.60
N ASN A 176 -5.30 -5.15 -19.30
CA ASN A 176 -5.87 -4.55 -20.51
C ASN A 176 -6.05 -5.55 -21.69
N LYS A 177 -5.42 -6.71 -21.61
CA LYS A 177 -5.52 -7.77 -22.61
C LYS A 177 -6.57 -8.82 -22.25
N GLY A 178 -7.11 -8.76 -21.04
CA GLY A 178 -8.04 -9.76 -20.51
C GLY A 178 -7.36 -10.97 -19.90
N GLU A 179 -6.06 -10.89 -19.65
CA GLU A 179 -5.31 -11.95 -19.00
C GLU A 179 -5.38 -11.79 -17.47
N LYS A 180 -5.53 -12.91 -16.77
CA LYS A 180 -5.50 -12.95 -15.31
C LYS A 180 -4.11 -12.60 -14.82
N GLN A 181 -4.05 -11.61 -13.97
CA GLN A 181 -2.83 -11.12 -13.33
C GLN A 181 -2.95 -11.18 -11.81
N ASN A 182 -1.85 -11.47 -11.16
CA ASN A 182 -1.71 -11.28 -9.73
C ASN A 182 -1.04 -9.95 -9.45
N MET A 183 -1.47 -9.27 -8.39
CA MET A 183 -0.84 -8.02 -8.00
C MET A 183 0.61 -8.28 -7.61
N SER A 184 1.54 -7.88 -8.46
CA SER A 184 2.96 -7.82 -8.11
C SER A 184 3.21 -6.53 -7.35
N SER A 185 3.80 -6.67 -6.19
CA SER A 185 3.81 -5.63 -5.20
C SER A 185 5.08 -4.78 -5.18
N LEU A 186 5.15 -3.76 -4.39
CA LEU A 186 6.34 -3.08 -3.86
C LEU A 186 7.09 -2.12 -4.81
N SER A 187 6.55 -1.78 -5.99
CA SER A 187 7.26 -0.84 -6.87
C SER A 187 7.46 0.55 -6.23
N ILE A 188 6.43 1.08 -5.56
CA ILE A 188 6.51 2.40 -4.92
C ILE A 188 7.36 2.39 -3.64
N PRO A 189 7.16 1.46 -2.67
CA PRO A 189 8.07 1.34 -1.54
C PRO A 189 9.52 1.07 -1.94
N ASN A 190 9.76 0.21 -2.92
CA ASN A 190 11.10 -0.04 -3.43
C ASN A 190 11.76 1.22 -3.99
N MET A 191 11.01 2.02 -4.71
CA MET A 191 11.48 3.29 -5.23
C MET A 191 11.86 4.25 -4.10
N LEU A 192 11.03 4.33 -3.03
CA LEU A 192 11.30 5.17 -1.88
C LEU A 192 12.56 4.75 -1.11
N PHE A 193 12.70 3.45 -0.87
CA PHE A 193 13.70 2.94 0.07
C PHE A 193 15.05 2.62 -0.58
N ASN A 194 15.08 2.35 -1.88
CA ASN A 194 16.30 2.05 -2.61
C ASN A 194 16.93 3.27 -3.29
N SER A 195 16.29 4.42 -3.19
CA SER A 195 16.86 5.67 -3.68
C SER A 195 17.76 6.30 -2.63
N ASN A 196 19.02 6.57 -3.00
CA ASN A 196 19.96 7.32 -2.17
C ASN A 196 19.71 8.85 -2.23
N LYS A 197 18.68 9.30 -2.94
CA LYS A 197 18.34 10.70 -3.14
C LYS A 197 16.87 10.94 -2.82
N ASP A 198 16.57 12.15 -2.41
CA ASP A 198 15.19 12.59 -2.25
C ASP A 198 14.40 12.38 -3.54
N ILE A 199 13.25 11.75 -3.41
CA ILE A 199 12.39 11.48 -4.55
C ILE A 199 11.37 12.61 -4.67
N ALA A 200 11.34 13.24 -5.84
CA ALA A 200 10.34 14.25 -6.14
C ALA A 200 8.92 13.68 -6.09
N ALA A 201 7.99 14.40 -5.47
CA ALA A 201 6.58 14.01 -5.37
C ALA A 201 5.95 13.72 -6.75
N SER A 202 6.37 14.47 -7.78
CA SER A 202 5.95 14.26 -9.16
C SER A 202 6.32 12.89 -9.70
N LYS A 203 7.48 12.35 -9.30
CA LYS A 203 7.93 11.01 -9.71
C LYS A 203 7.07 9.93 -9.05
N VAL A 204 6.74 10.09 -7.76
CA VAL A 204 5.82 9.18 -7.06
C VAL A 204 4.46 9.18 -7.73
N HIS A 205 3.90 10.36 -7.99
CA HIS A 205 2.61 10.51 -8.66
C HIS A 205 2.59 9.88 -10.06
N LYS A 206 3.63 10.10 -10.85
CA LYS A 206 3.76 9.47 -12.17
C LYS A 206 3.78 7.94 -12.09
N ASN A 207 4.46 7.36 -11.09
CA ASN A 207 4.48 5.91 -10.91
C ASN A 207 3.11 5.36 -10.45
N ILE A 208 2.40 6.09 -9.58
CA ILE A 208 1.02 5.73 -9.20
C ILE A 208 0.13 5.69 -10.44
N LEU A 209 0.18 6.73 -11.28
CA LEU A 209 -0.60 6.77 -12.52
C LEU A 209 -0.21 5.65 -13.49
N LEU A 210 1.08 5.38 -13.63
CA LEU A 210 1.57 4.29 -14.47
C LEU A 210 1.02 2.95 -13.99
N ASN A 211 1.13 2.65 -12.68
CA ASN A 211 0.61 1.42 -12.11
C ASN A 211 -0.92 1.32 -12.28
N LYS A 212 -1.64 2.41 -12.06
CA LYS A 212 -3.09 2.47 -12.29
C LYS A 212 -3.45 2.12 -13.72
N THR A 213 -2.75 2.69 -14.70
CA THR A 213 -2.99 2.44 -16.13
C THR A 213 -2.62 1.01 -16.51
N THR A 214 -1.46 0.52 -16.06
CA THR A 214 -0.97 -0.83 -16.37
C THR A 214 -1.89 -1.92 -15.82
N THR A 215 -2.45 -1.70 -14.63
CA THR A 215 -3.35 -2.65 -13.98
C THR A 215 -4.81 -2.50 -14.40
N GLY A 216 -5.10 -1.65 -15.40
CA GLY A 216 -6.46 -1.42 -15.87
C GLY A 216 -7.39 -0.84 -14.79
N GLY A 217 -6.84 -0.02 -13.89
CA GLY A 217 -7.58 0.61 -12.79
C GLY A 217 -7.78 -0.28 -11.56
N ASN A 218 -7.21 -1.49 -11.54
CA ASN A 218 -7.26 -2.36 -10.37
C ASN A 218 -6.43 -1.83 -9.18
N TYR A 219 -5.37 -1.10 -9.46
CA TYR A 219 -4.54 -0.40 -8.50
C TYR A 219 -4.87 1.09 -8.50
N ASP A 220 -4.87 1.70 -7.33
CA ASP A 220 -4.83 3.16 -7.17
C ASP A 220 -3.97 3.51 -5.94
N GLY A 221 -3.61 4.78 -5.82
CA GLY A 221 -2.83 5.26 -4.71
C GLY A 221 -2.85 6.78 -4.59
N MET A 222 -2.32 7.25 -3.50
CA MET A 222 -2.14 8.68 -3.27
C MET A 222 -0.90 8.97 -2.44
N LEU A 223 -0.18 10.01 -2.82
CA LEU A 223 0.79 10.67 -1.95
C LEU A 223 0.03 11.72 -1.14
N ALA A 224 0.09 11.62 0.17
CA ALA A 224 -0.65 12.47 1.07
C ALA A 224 0.24 13.10 2.15
N LYS A 225 -0.31 14.13 2.79
CA LYS A 225 0.21 14.71 4.02
C LYS A 225 -0.72 14.36 5.17
N VAL A 226 -0.14 13.98 6.31
CA VAL A 226 -0.89 13.80 7.55
C VAL A 226 -1.44 15.15 7.99
N SER A 227 -2.74 15.22 8.22
CA SER A 227 -3.45 16.48 8.57
C SER A 227 -4.11 16.47 9.95
N ASN A 228 -4.31 15.29 10.53
CA ASN A 228 -4.91 15.13 11.87
C ASN A 228 -4.20 14.02 12.61
#